data_836ee30937f737756a912271a913c2d8
#
_entry.id   836ee30937f737756a912271a913c2d8
#
_cell.length_a   1.000
_cell.length_b   1.000
_cell.length_c   1.000
_cell.angle_alpha   90.00
_cell.angle_beta   90.00
_cell.angle_gamma   90.00
#
_symmetry.space_group_name_H-M   'P 1'
#
loop_
_entity.id
_entity.type
_entity.pdbx_description
1 polymer ?
#
loop_
_entity_poly.entity_id
_entity_poly.type
_entity_poly.pdbx_seq_one_letter_code
_entity_poly.pdbx_strand_id
1 'polypeptide(L)'
;MEATRVTLDEVKQRMDRGETFTFLDTRNPKAWSEAKTKLPGAIRVPADEVEKHLEEIPRDRTVITYCCCPHEESSADVAQELTKHGWKNVHPLYGGIDAWTGAGLPVDAKD
;
A
#
# COMPACT_ATOMS: atom_id res chain seq x y z
N MET A 1 0.88 -14.76 11.87
CA MET A 1 -0.33 -13.93 12.03
C MET A 1 -0.57 -13.15 10.75
N GLU A 2 -1.78 -13.22 10.24
CA GLU A 2 -2.10 -12.53 9.00
C GLU A 2 -2.24 -11.04 9.20
N ALA A 3 -1.81 -10.26 8.20
CA ALA A 3 -1.99 -8.82 8.22
C ALA A 3 -3.46 -8.48 8.08
N THR A 4 -3.96 -7.57 8.91
CA THR A 4 -5.35 -7.15 8.90
C THR A 4 -5.55 -6.03 7.89
N ARG A 5 -6.52 -6.17 7.01
CA ARG A 5 -6.88 -5.12 6.06
C ARG A 5 -7.43 -3.89 6.76
N VAL A 6 -7.17 -2.73 6.17
CA VAL A 6 -7.78 -1.49 6.62
C VAL A 6 -8.71 -0.99 5.54
N THR A 7 -9.79 -0.34 5.98
CA THR A 7 -10.73 0.28 5.02
C THR A 7 -10.27 1.69 4.70
N LEU A 8 -10.77 2.21 3.58
CA LEU A 8 -10.49 3.58 3.19
C LEU A 8 -10.94 4.57 4.28
N ASP A 9 -12.11 4.30 4.90
CA ASP A 9 -12.63 5.18 5.95
C ASP A 9 -11.69 5.23 7.14
N GLU A 10 -11.13 4.09 7.54
CA GLU A 10 -10.16 4.07 8.63
C GLU A 10 -8.92 4.89 8.31
N VAL A 11 -8.40 4.76 7.10
CA VAL A 11 -7.24 5.51 6.67
C VAL A 11 -7.52 7.01 6.67
N LYS A 12 -8.68 7.41 6.14
CA LYS A 12 -9.07 8.82 6.11
C LYS A 12 -9.18 9.40 7.52
N GLN A 13 -9.84 8.67 8.43
CA GLN A 13 -9.99 9.14 9.80
C GLN A 13 -8.64 9.34 10.49
N ARG A 14 -7.73 8.42 10.27
CA ARG A 14 -6.42 8.50 10.89
C ARG A 14 -5.58 9.64 10.29
N MET A 15 -5.69 9.85 8.98
CA MET A 15 -5.02 10.97 8.32
C MET A 15 -5.58 12.32 8.82
N ASP A 16 -6.88 12.39 9.06
CA ASP A 16 -7.51 13.60 9.59
C ASP A 16 -7.02 13.93 10.99
N ARG A 17 -6.56 12.93 11.74
CA ARG A 17 -5.97 13.12 13.06
C ARG A 17 -4.49 13.51 13.00
N GLY A 18 -3.94 13.61 11.80
CA GLY A 18 -2.53 13.96 11.62
C GLY A 18 -1.59 12.77 11.51
N GLU A 19 -2.13 11.56 11.44
CA GLU A 19 -1.29 10.37 11.28
C GLU A 19 -0.72 10.30 9.86
N THR A 20 0.55 9.89 9.74
CA THR A 20 1.18 9.71 8.44
C THR A 20 1.39 8.23 8.16
N PHE A 21 1.33 7.88 6.88
CA PHE A 21 1.49 6.51 6.43
C PHE A 21 2.56 6.42 5.35
N THR A 22 3.14 5.23 5.22
CA THR A 22 3.96 4.88 4.05
C THR A 22 3.10 3.98 3.19
N PHE A 23 2.87 4.37 1.94
CA PHE A 23 2.11 3.57 0.99
C PHE A 23 3.05 2.77 0.12
N LEU A 24 2.75 1.48 -0.05
CA LEU A 24 3.53 0.60 -0.93
C LEU A 24 2.67 0.15 -2.09
N ASP A 25 3.12 0.43 -3.30
CA ASP A 25 2.44 0.01 -4.51
C ASP A 25 2.89 -1.40 -4.86
N THR A 26 1.97 -2.36 -4.75
CA THR A 26 2.27 -3.77 -4.99
C THR A 26 1.62 -4.28 -6.27
N ARG A 27 1.15 -3.37 -7.14
CA ARG A 27 0.52 -3.76 -8.40
C ARG A 27 1.46 -4.62 -9.24
N ASN A 28 0.89 -5.54 -10.02
CA ASN A 28 1.73 -6.36 -10.90
C ASN A 28 2.40 -5.48 -11.97
N PRO A 29 3.45 -5.97 -12.63
CA PRO A 29 4.20 -5.13 -13.59
C PRO A 29 3.34 -4.53 -14.69
N LYS A 30 2.36 -5.28 -15.18
CA LYS A 30 1.46 -4.78 -16.23
C LYS A 30 0.61 -3.62 -15.72
N ALA A 31 -0.05 -3.81 -14.59
CA ALA A 31 -0.90 -2.78 -14.01
C ALA A 31 -0.08 -1.54 -13.66
N TRP A 32 1.12 -1.73 -13.12
CA TRP A 32 2.01 -0.63 -12.80
C TRP A 32 2.40 0.15 -14.06
N SER A 33 2.78 -0.55 -15.13
CA SER A 33 3.23 0.11 -16.36
C SER A 33 2.12 0.91 -17.06
N GLU A 34 0.87 0.45 -16.92
CA GLU A 34 -0.28 1.11 -17.53
C GLU A 34 -0.83 2.25 -16.68
N ALA A 35 -0.48 2.30 -15.42
CA ALA A 35 -1.00 3.30 -14.49
C ALA A 35 -0.34 4.65 -14.73
N LYS A 36 -1.09 5.71 -14.52
CA LYS A 36 -0.61 7.09 -14.62
C LYS A 36 -0.45 7.75 -13.27
N THR A 37 -0.99 7.14 -12.23
CA THR A 37 -1.00 7.70 -10.89
C THR A 37 -0.65 6.64 -9.85
N LYS A 38 -0.28 7.10 -8.67
CA LYS A 38 -0.02 6.26 -7.50
C LYS A 38 -0.51 7.02 -6.26
N LEU A 39 -0.65 6.33 -5.14
CA LEU A 39 -0.96 6.99 -3.88
C LEU A 39 0.19 7.93 -3.50
N PRO A 40 -0.10 9.00 -2.72
CA PRO A 40 0.93 10.02 -2.43
C PRO A 40 2.17 9.43 -1.78
N GLY A 41 3.32 9.69 -2.41
CA GLY A 41 4.60 9.23 -1.91
C GLY A 41 4.84 7.73 -1.96
N ALA A 42 4.00 6.99 -2.69
CA ALA A 42 4.08 5.53 -2.71
C ALA A 42 5.43 5.01 -3.20
N ILE A 43 5.91 3.99 -2.50
CA ILE A 43 7.14 3.28 -2.86
C ILE A 43 6.73 2.04 -3.65
N ARG A 44 7.37 1.83 -4.80
CA ARG A 44 7.08 0.65 -5.63
C ARG A 44 7.74 -0.59 -5.02
N VAL A 45 6.92 -1.57 -4.65
CA VAL A 45 7.40 -2.84 -4.09
C VAL A 45 6.63 -3.98 -4.74
N PRO A 46 7.14 -4.54 -5.85
CA PRO A 46 6.48 -5.68 -6.48
C PRO A 46 6.39 -6.86 -5.50
N ALA A 47 5.30 -7.60 -5.56
CA ALA A 47 5.04 -8.67 -4.60
C ALA A 47 6.12 -9.76 -4.58
N ASP A 48 6.80 -9.98 -5.70
CA ASP A 48 7.85 -10.99 -5.79
C ASP A 48 9.26 -10.43 -5.54
N GLU A 49 9.37 -9.17 -5.15
CA GLU A 49 10.66 -8.52 -4.92
C GLU A 49 10.74 -7.79 -3.58
N VAL A 50 9.93 -8.21 -2.63
CA VAL A 50 9.86 -7.53 -1.32
C VAL A 50 11.24 -7.42 -0.67
N GLU A 51 12.01 -8.50 -0.70
CA GLU A 51 13.31 -8.54 -0.04
C GLU A 51 14.30 -7.52 -0.59
N LYS A 52 14.14 -7.12 -1.85
CA LYS A 52 15.01 -6.13 -2.47
C LYS A 52 14.72 -4.70 -2.00
N HIS A 53 13.57 -4.49 -1.38
CA HIS A 53 13.10 -3.16 -1.01
C HIS A 53 13.01 -2.93 0.49
N LEU A 54 13.44 -3.89 1.31
CA LEU A 54 13.28 -3.80 2.77
C LEU A 54 13.91 -2.53 3.35
N GLU A 55 15.05 -2.12 2.82
CA GLU A 55 15.76 -0.94 3.33
C GLU A 55 15.04 0.36 2.98
N GLU A 56 14.16 0.34 1.99
CA GLU A 56 13.43 1.54 1.56
C GLU A 56 12.17 1.77 2.37
N ILE A 57 11.77 0.79 3.18
CA ILE A 57 10.50 0.82 3.89
C ILE A 57 10.70 1.18 5.36
N PRO A 58 10.15 2.32 5.83
CA PRO A 58 10.28 2.69 7.24
C PRO A 58 9.62 1.67 8.16
N ARG A 59 10.23 1.44 9.31
CA ARG A 59 9.66 0.54 10.34
C ARG A 59 8.93 1.30 11.44
N ASP A 60 9.09 2.60 11.49
CA ASP A 60 8.62 3.45 12.59
C ASP A 60 7.26 4.09 12.33
N ARG A 61 6.60 3.70 11.26
CA ARG A 61 5.26 4.22 10.93
C ARG A 61 4.41 3.13 10.32
N THR A 62 3.11 3.38 10.25
CA THR A 62 2.17 2.44 9.66
C THR A 62 2.39 2.36 8.15
N VAL A 63 2.47 1.14 7.64
CA VAL A 63 2.65 0.88 6.22
C VAL A 63 1.34 0.36 5.65
N ILE A 64 0.88 0.96 4.58
CA ILE A 64 -0.33 0.55 3.87
C ILE A 64 0.09 0.02 2.50
N THR A 65 -0.21 -1.25 2.24
CA THR A 65 0.05 -1.83 0.92
C THR A 65 -1.21 -1.76 0.07
N TYR A 66 -1.08 -1.58 -1.23
CA TYR A 66 -2.25 -1.53 -2.11
C TYR A 66 -1.92 -2.10 -3.48
N CYS A 67 -2.96 -2.57 -4.15
CA CYS A 67 -2.85 -3.03 -5.54
C CYS A 67 -4.06 -2.50 -6.30
N CYS A 68 -4.24 -2.95 -7.54
CA CYS A 68 -5.43 -2.56 -8.28
C CYS A 68 -6.62 -3.40 -7.82
N CYS A 69 -7.78 -2.77 -7.83
CA CYS A 69 -9.03 -3.44 -7.48
C CYS A 69 -9.44 -4.42 -8.58
N PRO A 70 -10.16 -5.51 -8.27
CA PRO A 70 -10.64 -5.89 -6.95
C PRO A 70 -9.70 -6.85 -6.21
N HIS A 71 -8.56 -7.15 -6.79
CA HIS A 71 -7.67 -8.17 -6.24
C HIS A 71 -6.69 -7.59 -5.24
N GLU A 72 -6.73 -8.11 -4.03
CA GLU A 72 -5.85 -7.65 -2.95
C GLU A 72 -4.70 -8.62 -2.69
N GLU A 73 -4.58 -9.67 -3.50
CA GLU A 73 -3.61 -10.72 -3.26
C GLU A 73 -2.18 -10.21 -3.16
N SER A 74 -1.78 -9.35 -4.08
CA SER A 74 -0.40 -8.82 -4.07
C SER A 74 -0.14 -7.97 -2.83
N SER A 75 -1.10 -7.13 -2.44
CA SER A 75 -0.92 -6.28 -1.26
C SER A 75 -0.91 -7.11 0.02
N ALA A 76 -1.75 -8.15 0.09
CA ALA A 76 -1.76 -9.04 1.24
C ALA A 76 -0.45 -9.83 1.34
N ASP A 77 0.06 -10.31 0.22
CA ASP A 77 1.33 -11.05 0.19
C ASP A 77 2.48 -10.18 0.67
N VAL A 78 2.56 -8.95 0.20
CA VAL A 78 3.61 -8.02 0.63
C VAL A 78 3.48 -7.72 2.11
N ALA A 79 2.25 -7.49 2.59
CA ALA A 79 2.03 -7.20 4.02
C ALA A 79 2.48 -8.38 4.88
N GLN A 80 2.18 -9.60 4.47
CA GLN A 80 2.60 -10.79 5.21
C GLN A 80 4.12 -10.94 5.21
N GLU A 81 4.77 -10.71 4.07
CA GLU A 81 6.22 -10.79 4.00
C GLU A 81 6.88 -9.77 4.93
N LEU A 82 6.40 -8.54 4.92
CA LEU A 82 6.95 -7.53 5.81
C LEU A 82 6.76 -7.90 7.28
N THR A 83 5.61 -8.46 7.61
CA THR A 83 5.35 -8.91 8.97
C THR A 83 6.35 -9.98 9.39
N LYS A 84 6.70 -10.90 8.48
CA LYS A 84 7.71 -11.93 8.75
C LYS A 84 9.09 -11.33 8.98
N HIS A 85 9.37 -10.19 8.37
CA HIS A 85 10.66 -9.51 8.51
C HIS A 85 10.69 -8.48 9.65
N GLY A 86 9.64 -8.46 10.50
CA GLY A 86 9.64 -7.65 11.70
C GLY A 86 8.85 -6.35 11.67
N TRP A 87 8.18 -6.05 10.56
CA TRP A 87 7.28 -4.89 10.53
C TRP A 87 6.01 -5.22 11.32
N LYS A 88 5.60 -4.34 12.22
CA LYS A 88 4.49 -4.59 13.13
C LYS A 88 3.17 -3.98 12.69
N ASN A 89 3.22 -2.89 11.93
CA ASN A 89 2.02 -2.15 11.53
C ASN A 89 1.94 -2.07 10.01
N VAL A 90 1.61 -3.19 9.37
CA VAL A 90 1.46 -3.27 7.93
C VAL A 90 0.06 -3.77 7.62
N HIS A 91 -0.67 -3.05 6.78
CA HIS A 91 -2.06 -3.40 6.48
C HIS A 91 -2.37 -3.20 5.00
N PRO A 92 -2.95 -4.21 4.33
CA PRO A 92 -3.44 -4.02 2.96
C PRO A 92 -4.65 -3.08 2.95
N LEU A 93 -4.72 -2.22 1.96
CA LEU A 93 -5.86 -1.34 1.78
C LEU A 93 -6.99 -2.07 1.06
N TYR A 94 -8.14 -2.16 1.71
CA TYR A 94 -9.32 -2.78 1.11
C TYR A 94 -9.76 -1.99 -0.12
N GLY A 95 -9.92 -2.67 -1.24
CA GLY A 95 -10.32 -2.04 -2.50
C GLY A 95 -9.19 -1.37 -3.28
N GLY A 96 -8.00 -1.30 -2.71
CA GLY A 96 -6.81 -0.79 -3.40
C GLY A 96 -6.93 0.64 -3.90
N ILE A 97 -6.19 0.94 -4.96
CA ILE A 97 -6.15 2.30 -5.51
C ILE A 97 -7.50 2.73 -6.09
N ASP A 98 -8.30 1.79 -6.56
CA ASP A 98 -9.62 2.14 -7.11
C ASP A 98 -10.55 2.71 -6.03
N ALA A 99 -10.50 2.16 -4.82
CA ALA A 99 -11.26 2.71 -3.72
C ALA A 99 -10.80 4.13 -3.38
N TRP A 100 -9.49 4.34 -3.39
CA TRP A 100 -8.88 5.63 -3.09
C TRP A 100 -9.30 6.69 -4.12
N THR A 101 -9.14 6.39 -5.40
CA THR A 101 -9.49 7.34 -6.46
C THR A 101 -10.99 7.54 -6.57
N GLY A 102 -11.77 6.47 -6.34
CA GLY A 102 -13.22 6.57 -6.34
C GLY A 102 -13.78 7.49 -5.27
N ALA A 103 -13.04 7.67 -4.17
CA ALA A 103 -13.41 8.59 -3.10
C ALA A 103 -12.93 10.02 -3.36
N GLY A 104 -12.25 10.27 -4.47
CA GLY A 104 -11.77 11.61 -4.81
C GLY A 104 -10.55 12.07 -4.04
N LEU A 105 -9.80 11.14 -3.46
CA LEU A 105 -8.60 11.48 -2.69
C LEU A 105 -7.42 11.80 -3.63
N PRO A 106 -6.49 12.64 -3.17
CA PRO A 106 -5.37 13.05 -4.02
C PRO A 106 -4.44 11.89 -4.37
N VAL A 107 -3.83 11.98 -5.54
CA VAL A 107 -2.84 11.00 -6.00
C VAL A 107 -1.64 11.75 -6.56
N ASP A 108 -0.49 11.07 -6.60
CA ASP A 108 0.69 11.60 -7.25
C ASP A 108 0.75 11.10 -8.69
N ALA A 109 1.36 11.87 -9.56
CA ALA A 109 1.65 11.40 -10.90
C ALA A 109 2.76 10.34 -10.83
N LYS A 110 2.61 9.29 -11.61
CA LYS A 110 3.63 8.24 -11.64
C LYS A 110 4.80 8.60 -12.55
N ASP A 111 4.76 9.71 -13.18
CA ASP A 111 5.75 10.17 -14.16
C ASP A 111 5.98 9.18 -15.28
#